data_77e1a428f5778ff4c5df636551733c2b
#
_entry.id   77e1a428f5778ff4c5df636551733c2b
#
_cell.length_a   1.000
_cell.length_b   1.000
_cell.length_c   1.000
_cell.angle_alpha   90.00
_cell.angle_beta   90.00
_cell.angle_gamma   90.00
#
_symmetry.space_group_name_H-M   'P 1'
#
loop_
_entity.id
_entity.type
_entity.pdbx_description
1 polymer ?
#
loop_
_entity_poly.entity_id
_entity_poly.type
_entity_poly.pdbx_seq_one_letter_code
_entity_poly.pdbx_strand_id
1 'polypeptide(L)'
;MIKELIERCKERLGTYEKLSWALEVTPSNISDWKAKRKKPNVIQVMQMAEIVGFDQYQTLCLVMEEVDTKNAEQWKKWRPYGDSNPGYRRERA
;
A
#
# COMPACT_ATOMS: atom_id res chain seq x y z
N MET A 1 -6.51 -0.16 -5.08
CA MET A 1 -5.88 0.01 -3.75
C MET A 1 -4.51 0.65 -3.82
N ILE A 2 -3.63 0.17 -4.69
CA ILE A 2 -2.28 0.75 -4.74
C ILE A 2 -2.30 2.22 -5.12
N LYS A 3 -3.10 2.56 -6.11
CA LYS A 3 -3.19 3.94 -6.57
C LYS A 3 -3.73 4.85 -5.46
N GLU A 4 -4.77 4.40 -4.78
CA GLU A 4 -5.35 5.17 -3.68
C GLU A 4 -4.35 5.33 -2.54
N LEU A 5 -3.63 4.28 -2.21
CA LEU A 5 -2.63 4.33 -1.15
C LEU A 5 -1.55 5.35 -1.46
N ILE A 6 -1.07 5.34 -2.70
CA ILE A 6 -0.04 6.28 -3.13
C ILE A 6 -0.55 7.72 -3.06
N GLU A 7 -1.78 7.96 -3.50
CA GLU A 7 -2.35 9.31 -3.47
C GLU A 7 -2.51 9.81 -2.04
N ARG A 8 -2.92 8.94 -1.12
CA ARG A 8 -3.06 9.34 0.28
C ARG A 8 -1.71 9.63 0.90
N CYS A 9 -0.68 8.86 0.55
CA CYS A 9 0.67 9.14 1.02
C CYS A 9 1.15 10.49 0.50
N LYS A 10 0.88 10.77 -0.78
CA LYS A 10 1.27 12.04 -1.38
C LYS A 10 0.59 13.20 -0.67
N GLU A 11 -0.69 13.07 -0.36
CA GLU A 11 -1.41 14.10 0.37
C GLU A 11 -0.83 14.31 1.76
N ARG A 12 -0.47 13.22 2.42
CA ARG A 12 0.08 13.30 3.77
C ARG A 12 1.44 13.95 3.80
N LEU A 13 2.29 13.64 2.83
CA LEU A 13 3.66 14.14 2.78
C LEU A 13 3.80 15.44 1.97
N GLY A 14 2.84 15.72 1.12
CA GLY A 14 2.81 16.95 0.34
C GLY A 14 3.11 16.78 -1.13
N THR A 15 4.07 15.96 -1.51
CA THR A 15 4.43 15.76 -2.91
C THR A 15 4.85 14.31 -3.14
N TYR A 16 4.83 13.91 -4.40
CA TYR A 16 5.35 12.59 -4.78
C TYR A 16 6.85 12.51 -4.53
N GLU A 17 7.55 13.61 -4.67
CA GLU A 17 8.98 13.65 -4.43
C GLU A 17 9.29 13.30 -2.97
N LYS A 18 8.54 13.90 -2.04
CA LYS A 18 8.73 13.59 -0.63
C LYS A 18 8.41 12.13 -0.33
N LEU A 19 7.40 11.58 -1.01
CA LEU A 19 7.10 10.17 -0.88
C LEU A 19 8.25 9.31 -1.37
N SER A 20 8.83 9.67 -2.52
CA SER A 20 9.95 8.90 -3.04
C SER A 20 11.13 8.93 -2.08
N TRP A 21 11.38 10.07 -1.45
CA TRP A 21 12.46 10.18 -0.46
C TRP A 21 12.16 9.30 0.75
N ALA A 22 10.92 9.31 1.23
CA ALA A 22 10.54 8.53 2.42
C ALA A 22 10.72 7.04 2.19
N LEU A 23 10.47 6.59 0.96
CA LEU A 23 10.58 5.17 0.61
C LEU A 23 11.93 4.80 0.01
N GLU A 24 12.80 5.80 -0.19
CA GLU A 24 14.11 5.60 -0.80
C GLU A 24 14.01 4.98 -2.19
N VAL A 25 13.08 5.51 -2.97
CA VAL A 25 12.89 5.09 -4.37
C VAL A 25 12.86 6.33 -5.25
N THR A 26 12.80 6.13 -6.55
CA THR A 26 12.68 7.24 -7.49
C THR A 26 11.21 7.55 -7.74
N PRO A 27 10.89 8.79 -8.15
CA PRO A 27 9.53 9.11 -8.56
C PRO A 27 9.03 8.22 -9.70
N SER A 28 9.93 7.76 -10.57
CA SER A 28 9.58 6.83 -11.64
C SER A 28 9.03 5.52 -11.10
N ASN A 29 9.61 5.02 -10.01
CA ASN A 29 9.10 3.81 -9.38
C ASN A 29 7.67 3.99 -8.91
N ILE A 30 7.37 5.16 -8.34
CA ILE A 30 6.02 5.44 -7.86
C ILE A 30 5.03 5.48 -9.03
N SER A 31 5.42 6.11 -10.13
CA SER A 31 4.60 6.11 -11.34
C SER A 31 4.35 4.69 -11.86
N ASP A 32 5.40 3.86 -11.83
CA ASP A 32 5.27 2.48 -12.30
C ASP A 32 4.32 1.70 -11.41
N TRP A 33 4.36 1.93 -10.11
CA TRP A 33 3.41 1.27 -9.19
C TRP A 33 1.98 1.69 -9.48
N LYS A 34 1.76 2.98 -9.72
CA LYS A 34 0.41 3.48 -10.02
C LYS A 34 -0.12 2.88 -11.31
N ALA A 35 0.75 2.69 -12.28
CA ALA A 35 0.35 2.12 -13.58
C ALA A 35 0.40 0.59 -13.57
N LYS A 36 0.81 0.00 -12.46
CA LYS A 36 0.92 -1.46 -12.29
C LYS A 36 1.94 -2.10 -13.23
N ARG A 37 2.91 -1.31 -13.68
CA ARG A 37 4.03 -1.84 -14.47
C ARG A 37 5.04 -2.55 -13.58
N LYS A 38 5.15 -2.09 -12.35
CA LYS A 38 6.00 -2.72 -11.33
C LYS A 38 5.21 -2.79 -10.05
N LYS A 39 5.62 -3.64 -9.14
CA LYS A 39 4.95 -3.73 -7.85
C LYS A 39 5.92 -3.37 -6.72
N PRO A 40 5.43 -2.69 -5.69
CA PRO A 40 6.26 -2.39 -4.52
C PRO A 40 6.51 -3.69 -3.75
N ASN A 41 7.58 -3.70 -2.96
CA ASN A 41 7.85 -4.86 -2.12
C ASN A 41 7.06 -4.72 -0.80
N VAL A 42 7.12 -5.78 0.00
CA VAL A 42 6.37 -5.84 1.26
C VAL A 42 6.71 -4.67 2.17
N ILE A 43 8.00 -4.37 2.30
CA ILE A 43 8.44 -3.30 3.19
C ILE A 43 7.89 -1.95 2.72
N GLN A 44 7.92 -1.70 1.43
CA GLN A 44 7.44 -0.43 0.87
C GLN A 44 5.94 -0.26 1.08
N VAL A 45 5.17 -1.32 0.91
CA VAL A 45 3.73 -1.26 1.16
C VAL A 45 3.46 -0.97 2.63
N MET A 46 4.18 -1.63 3.51
CA MET A 46 3.99 -1.42 4.94
C MET A 46 4.38 -0.01 5.38
N GLN A 47 5.44 0.53 4.78
CA GLN A 47 5.83 1.92 5.05
C GLN A 47 4.76 2.90 4.60
N MET A 48 4.18 2.66 3.43
CA MET A 48 3.11 3.52 2.94
C MET A 48 1.88 3.45 3.85
N ALA A 49 1.53 2.25 4.29
CA ALA A 49 0.41 2.10 5.22
C ALA A 49 0.67 2.85 6.52
N GLU A 50 1.89 2.81 7.00
CA GLU A 50 2.27 3.52 8.22
C GLU A 50 2.15 5.03 8.04
N ILE A 51 2.59 5.54 6.90
CA ILE A 51 2.52 6.97 6.60
C ILE A 51 1.09 7.48 6.71
N VAL A 52 0.13 6.74 6.17
CA VAL A 52 -1.27 7.17 6.17
C VAL A 52 -2.06 6.67 7.37
N GLY A 53 -1.44 5.85 8.22
CA GLY A 53 -2.11 5.36 9.42
C GLY A 53 -3.07 4.20 9.19
N PHE A 54 -2.92 3.49 8.09
CA PHE A 54 -3.72 2.31 7.80
C PHE A 54 -3.17 1.10 8.56
N ASP A 55 -4.01 0.09 8.73
CA ASP A 55 -3.55 -1.19 9.24
C ASP A 55 -2.58 -1.79 8.23
N GLN A 56 -1.36 -2.08 8.67
CA GLN A 56 -0.29 -2.46 7.75
C GLN A 56 -0.55 -3.79 7.08
N TYR A 57 -0.97 -4.79 7.83
CA TYR A 57 -1.15 -6.12 7.26
C TYR A 57 -2.37 -6.17 6.33
N GLN A 58 -3.47 -5.55 6.75
CA GLN A 58 -4.66 -5.49 5.90
C GLN A 58 -4.32 -4.78 4.58
N THR A 59 -3.61 -3.67 4.68
CA THR A 59 -3.20 -2.91 3.50
C THR A 59 -2.30 -3.74 2.59
N LEU A 60 -1.35 -4.45 3.19
CA LEU A 60 -0.46 -5.31 2.43
C LEU A 60 -1.24 -6.34 1.62
N CYS A 61 -2.19 -7.02 2.27
CA CYS A 61 -2.96 -8.04 1.59
C CYS A 61 -3.79 -7.44 0.46
N LEU A 62 -4.41 -6.29 0.69
CA LEU A 62 -5.23 -5.66 -0.34
C LEU A 62 -4.40 -5.20 -1.53
N VAL A 63 -3.23 -4.61 -1.27
CA VAL A 63 -2.34 -4.20 -2.35
C VAL A 63 -1.85 -5.40 -3.14
N MET A 64 -1.43 -6.44 -2.43
CA MET A 64 -0.87 -7.62 -3.10
C MET A 64 -1.93 -8.37 -3.92
N GLU A 65 -3.18 -8.40 -3.47
CA GLU A 65 -4.24 -8.97 -4.30
C GLU A 65 -4.29 -8.28 -5.66
N GLU A 66 -4.03 -6.99 -5.67
CA GLU A 66 -4.14 -6.19 -6.88
C GLU A 66 -2.92 -6.32 -7.78
N VAL A 67 -1.73 -6.35 -7.18
CA VAL A 67 -0.49 -6.28 -7.98
C VAL A 67 0.17 -7.65 -8.16
N ASP A 68 -0.04 -8.57 -7.24
CA ASP A 68 0.52 -9.93 -7.32
C ASP A 68 -0.58 -10.87 -7.75
N THR A 69 -1.02 -10.72 -8.99
CA THR A 69 -2.18 -11.42 -9.50
C THR A 69 -2.02 -12.94 -9.48
N LYS A 70 -0.80 -13.41 -9.61
CA LYS A 70 -0.54 -14.85 -9.56
C LYS A 70 -0.95 -15.45 -8.22
N ASN A 71 -0.76 -14.70 -7.14
CA ASN A 71 -1.05 -15.17 -5.79
C ASN A 71 -2.23 -14.44 -5.17
N ALA A 72 -3.08 -13.83 -5.98
CA ALA A 72 -4.17 -12.99 -5.48
C ALA A 72 -5.08 -13.75 -4.52
N GLU A 73 -5.38 -15.02 -4.81
CA GLU A 73 -6.27 -15.82 -3.95
C GLU A 73 -5.66 -16.04 -2.57
N GLN A 74 -4.34 -16.22 -2.51
CA GLN A 74 -3.67 -16.39 -1.23
C GLN A 74 -3.75 -15.12 -0.41
N TRP A 75 -3.46 -13.97 -1.03
CA TRP A 75 -3.53 -12.70 -0.33
C TRP A 75 -4.95 -12.42 0.15
N LYS A 76 -5.95 -12.73 -0.66
CA LYS A 76 -7.35 -12.57 -0.27
C LYS A 76 -7.69 -13.42 0.94
N LYS A 77 -7.21 -14.65 0.95
CA LYS A 77 -7.44 -15.59 2.04
C LYS A 77 -6.81 -15.10 3.34
N TRP A 78 -5.68 -14.42 3.24
CA TRP A 78 -4.88 -14.01 4.40
C TRP A 78 -5.29 -12.66 4.97
N ARG A 79 -6.22 -11.96 4.35
CA ARG A 79 -6.64 -10.66 4.87
C ARG A 79 -7.21 -10.81 6.28
N PRO A 80 -6.67 -10.05 7.26
CA PRO A 80 -7.07 -10.23 8.65
C PRO A 80 -8.49 -9.76 8.93
N TYR A 81 -9.01 -8.80 8.17
CA TYR A 81 -10.33 -8.21 8.40
C TYR A 81 -11.27 -8.45 7.22
N GLY A 82 -11.00 -9.46 6.42
CA GLY A 82 -11.84 -9.79 5.29
C GLY A 82 -11.94 -8.65 4.30
N ASP A 83 -13.16 -8.20 4.04
CA ASP A 83 -13.40 -7.15 3.05
C ASP A 83 -13.32 -5.74 3.63
N SER A 84 -12.90 -5.59 4.89
CA SER A 84 -12.78 -4.27 5.52
C SER A 84 -11.78 -3.42 4.74
N ASN A 85 -12.04 -2.10 4.70
CA ASN A 85 -11.14 -1.21 4.00
C ASN A 85 -9.82 -1.08 4.76
N PRO A 86 -8.75 -0.60 4.09
CA PRO A 86 -7.43 -0.53 4.71
C PRO A 86 -7.33 0.47 5.84
N GLY A 87 -8.27 1.42 5.92
CA GLY A 87 -8.28 2.39 7.00
C GLY A 87 -8.79 1.83 8.32
N TYR A 88 -9.31 0.59 8.29
CA TYR A 88 -9.79 -0.04 9.51
C TYR A 88 -8.63 -0.26 10.50
N ARG A 89 -8.91 0.03 11.75
CA ARG A 89 -7.94 -0.17 12.80
C ARG A 89 -8.57 -1.02 13.89
N ARG A 90 -7.79 -1.95 14.43
CA ARG A 90 -8.26 -2.74 15.53
C ARG A 90 -8.44 -1.82 16.74
N GLU A 91 -9.60 -1.94 17.36
CA GLU A 91 -9.85 -1.19 18.59
C GLU A 91 -8.91 -1.64 19.68
N ARG A 92 -8.41 -0.69 20.42
CA ARG A 92 -7.57 -0.97 21.57
C ARG A 92 -8.46 -1.34 22.73
N ALA A 93 -8.14 -2.44 23.30
CA ALA A 93 -8.91 -2.85 24.48
C ALA A 93 -8.62 -1.91 25.63
#